data_00f3090fa0a66b42b0be7a8f8253f599
#
_entry.id   00f3090fa0a66b42b0be7a8f8253f599
#
_cell.length_a   1.000
_cell.length_b   1.000
_cell.length_c   1.000
_cell.angle_alpha   90.00
_cell.angle_beta   90.00
_cell.angle_gamma   90.00
#
_symmetry.space_group_name_H-M   'P 1'
#
loop_
_entity.id
_entity.type
_entity.pdbx_description
1 polymer ?
#
loop_
_entity_poly.entity_id
_entity_poly.type
_entity_poly.pdbx_seq_one_letter_code
_entity_poly.pdbx_strand_id
1 'polypeptide(L)'
;MAEPIAITTDPSKTAEEIGEIIDKAEARWAARKSQYPEAPDAYEAMQTVLAWNTIYDPGNDRVISPVSRTWSVPSGGWVLFEWDTYFAAYMLSLDCKELAYANAIAITSEITDKGFVPNNSQPGIKSLDRSQPPVGAFVVKEIYKKYREKWFLDEVFEKLLRWNRWWADNREIDGYLSYGSDPYDYGDTYHRSFSGIGNLKGAKWESGLDNSPMYDDVVYDRMTHQMLLADVGLMSLYIIDCRSLSEIAAVLGKTEVEKELVQRAAKYSVMLETLWDAESGLYLNRDLLTGEFSHRLSPTLFYSLLAKVPDLKQAERMMKEHFYNPQEFWGEFIMPSVARYDPAFKDNMPSPQLPLKEDRR
;
A
#
# COMPACT_ATOMS: atom_id res chain seq x y z
N MET A 1 -9.49 34.41 33.35
CA MET A 1 -8.93 33.22 32.68
C MET A 1 -9.41 32.03 33.50
N ALA A 2 -9.92 30.96 32.85
CA ALA A 2 -10.25 29.74 33.57
C ALA A 2 -8.95 29.05 34.04
N GLU A 3 -8.94 28.54 35.23
CA GLU A 3 -7.81 27.76 35.71
C GLU A 3 -7.67 26.47 34.88
N PRO A 4 -6.44 26.05 34.51
CA PRO A 4 -6.24 24.83 33.78
C PRO A 4 -6.69 23.63 34.64
N ILE A 5 -7.40 22.69 34.01
CA ILE A 5 -7.85 21.45 34.66
C ILE A 5 -6.95 20.31 34.15
N ALA A 6 -6.34 19.57 35.07
CA ALA A 6 -5.53 18.39 34.76
C ALA A 6 -6.30 17.12 35.16
N ILE A 7 -6.25 16.09 34.30
CA ILE A 7 -6.86 14.79 34.54
C ILE A 7 -5.76 13.71 34.44
N THR A 8 -5.75 12.83 35.43
CA THR A 8 -4.79 11.71 35.47
C THR A 8 -5.48 10.43 35.94
N THR A 9 -4.99 9.29 35.49
CA THR A 9 -5.35 7.95 36.00
C THR A 9 -4.51 7.55 37.22
N ASP A 10 -3.44 8.31 37.53
CA ASP A 10 -2.61 8.09 38.71
C ASP A 10 -3.02 9.07 39.83
N PRO A 11 -3.77 8.63 40.87
CA PRO A 11 -4.27 9.51 41.92
C PRO A 11 -3.15 10.07 42.82
N SER A 12 -1.90 9.59 42.70
CA SER A 12 -0.77 10.09 43.47
C SER A 12 -0.16 11.37 42.87
N LYS A 13 -0.49 11.74 41.63
CA LYS A 13 0.09 12.87 40.92
C LYS A 13 -0.52 14.18 41.34
N THR A 14 0.33 15.17 41.62
CA THR A 14 -0.07 16.56 41.82
C THR A 14 -0.30 17.27 40.49
N ALA A 15 -1.01 18.41 40.51
CA ALA A 15 -1.19 19.24 39.33
C ALA A 15 0.14 19.75 38.75
N GLU A 16 1.12 20.04 39.59
CA GLU A 16 2.48 20.45 39.18
C GLU A 16 3.21 19.32 38.45
N GLU A 17 3.21 18.10 39.01
CA GLU A 17 3.81 16.93 38.35
C GLU A 17 3.14 16.60 37.01
N ILE A 18 1.83 16.79 36.87
CA ILE A 18 1.11 16.62 35.61
C ILE A 18 1.57 17.70 34.60
N GLY A 19 1.69 18.96 35.04
CA GLY A 19 2.23 20.06 34.22
C GLY A 19 3.63 19.71 33.69
N GLU A 20 4.55 19.27 34.54
CA GLU A 20 5.89 18.85 34.11
C GLU A 20 5.88 17.69 33.10
N ILE A 21 4.96 16.73 33.23
CA ILE A 21 4.81 15.61 32.28
C ILE A 21 4.40 16.15 30.90
N ILE A 22 3.45 17.10 30.88
CA ILE A 22 2.96 17.72 29.64
C ILE A 22 4.10 18.52 28.98
N ASP A 23 4.77 19.40 29.74
CA ASP A 23 5.88 20.21 29.23
C ASP A 23 7.02 19.35 28.64
N LYS A 24 7.38 18.26 29.31
CA LYS A 24 8.36 17.29 28.84
C LYS A 24 7.89 16.57 27.55
N ALA A 25 6.61 16.28 27.43
CA ALA A 25 6.05 15.66 26.24
C ALA A 25 6.06 16.63 25.05
N GLU A 26 5.65 17.88 25.26
CA GLU A 26 5.72 18.95 24.25
C GLU A 26 7.13 19.22 23.77
N ALA A 27 8.09 19.32 24.69
CA ALA A 27 9.50 19.50 24.36
C ALA A 27 10.05 18.34 23.51
N ARG A 28 9.71 17.11 23.85
CA ARG A 28 10.09 15.93 23.05
C ARG A 28 9.47 15.95 21.67
N TRP A 29 8.19 16.32 21.57
CA TRP A 29 7.49 16.44 20.29
C TRP A 29 8.14 17.51 19.40
N ALA A 30 8.42 18.71 19.96
CA ALA A 30 9.10 19.77 19.25
C ALA A 30 10.48 19.35 18.75
N ALA A 31 11.25 18.64 19.59
CA ALA A 31 12.57 18.13 19.23
C ALA A 31 12.51 17.09 18.10
N ARG A 32 11.47 16.25 18.04
CA ARG A 32 11.26 15.30 16.93
C ARG A 32 10.86 16.03 15.65
N LYS A 33 9.91 16.95 15.72
CA LYS A 33 9.47 17.77 14.58
C LYS A 33 10.65 18.52 13.95
N SER A 34 11.59 19.02 14.75
CA SER A 34 12.79 19.73 14.28
C SER A 34 13.78 18.85 13.49
N GLN A 35 13.66 17.52 13.55
CA GLN A 35 14.48 16.61 12.76
C GLN A 35 14.04 16.56 11.28
N TYR A 36 12.87 17.12 10.95
CA TYR A 36 12.29 17.15 9.61
C TYR A 36 12.08 18.60 9.13
N PRO A 37 13.17 19.41 9.03
CA PRO A 37 13.06 20.84 8.76
C PRO A 37 12.43 21.16 7.39
N GLU A 38 12.55 20.26 6.42
CA GLU A 38 12.01 20.44 5.08
C GLU A 38 10.46 20.29 5.04
N ALA A 39 9.86 19.54 5.97
CA ALA A 39 8.43 19.28 5.99
C ALA A 39 7.88 19.06 7.42
N PRO A 40 8.07 20.01 8.35
CA PRO A 40 7.71 19.82 9.75
C PRO A 40 6.20 19.64 9.95
N ASP A 41 5.39 20.35 9.17
CA ASP A 41 3.92 20.29 9.27
C ASP A 41 3.38 18.98 8.68
N ALA A 42 3.99 18.47 7.62
CA ALA A 42 3.63 17.15 7.07
C ALA A 42 3.96 16.02 8.06
N TYR A 43 5.12 16.09 8.73
CA TYR A 43 5.48 15.16 9.80
C TYR A 43 4.44 15.18 10.92
N GLU A 44 4.10 16.38 11.42
CA GLU A 44 3.13 16.56 12.51
C GLU A 44 1.74 16.03 12.13
N ALA A 45 1.24 16.41 10.95
CA ALA A 45 -0.06 15.95 10.45
C ALA A 45 -0.10 14.41 10.33
N MET A 46 0.93 13.81 9.78
CA MET A 46 1.06 12.37 9.60
C MET A 46 1.05 11.63 10.94
N GLN A 47 1.88 12.04 11.91
CA GLN A 47 1.94 11.40 13.21
C GLN A 47 0.65 11.60 14.02
N THR A 48 0.01 12.77 13.92
CA THR A 48 -1.25 13.07 14.59
C THR A 48 -2.39 12.17 14.06
N VAL A 49 -2.49 12.00 12.75
CA VAL A 49 -3.52 11.12 12.14
C VAL A 49 -3.30 9.66 12.52
N LEU A 50 -2.05 9.19 12.52
CA LEU A 50 -1.73 7.84 12.93
C LEU A 50 -2.05 7.59 14.41
N ALA A 51 -1.65 8.51 15.29
CA ALA A 51 -1.97 8.43 16.73
C ALA A 51 -3.48 8.44 16.98
N TRP A 52 -4.23 9.28 16.25
CA TRP A 52 -5.69 9.34 16.36
C TRP A 52 -6.36 8.03 15.97
N ASN A 53 -5.82 7.29 15.00
CA ASN A 53 -6.37 6.04 14.53
C ASN A 53 -5.81 4.80 15.27
N THR A 54 -4.82 4.96 16.14
CA THR A 54 -4.25 3.85 16.90
C THR A 54 -5.26 3.34 17.94
N ILE A 55 -5.53 2.03 17.90
CA ILE A 55 -6.48 1.35 18.79
C ILE A 55 -5.89 0.04 19.30
N TYR A 56 -6.45 -0.47 20.39
CA TYR A 56 -6.22 -1.83 20.85
C TYR A 56 -7.30 -2.78 20.30
N ASP A 57 -6.87 -3.87 19.67
CA ASP A 57 -7.72 -4.96 19.19
C ASP A 57 -7.69 -6.10 20.22
N PRO A 58 -8.70 -6.21 21.09
CA PRO A 58 -8.70 -7.22 22.17
C PRO A 58 -8.92 -8.64 21.66
N GLY A 59 -9.45 -8.80 20.44
CA GLY A 59 -9.67 -10.13 19.86
C GLY A 59 -8.36 -10.83 19.49
N ASN A 60 -7.33 -10.06 19.17
CA ASN A 60 -6.01 -10.57 18.77
C ASN A 60 -4.90 -10.09 19.72
N ASP A 61 -5.23 -9.45 20.83
CA ASP A 61 -4.27 -8.89 21.80
C ASP A 61 -3.16 -8.07 21.16
N ARG A 62 -3.55 -7.06 20.35
CA ARG A 62 -2.60 -6.27 19.57
C ARG A 62 -3.00 -4.80 19.47
N VAL A 63 -1.98 -3.94 19.27
CA VAL A 63 -2.18 -2.52 18.94
C VAL A 63 -2.04 -2.34 17.43
N ILE A 64 -3.01 -1.66 16.82
CA ILE A 64 -3.08 -1.42 15.38
C ILE A 64 -3.42 0.05 15.08
N SER A 65 -3.00 0.52 13.91
CA SER A 65 -3.34 1.87 13.40
C SER A 65 -4.04 1.73 12.05
N PRO A 66 -5.34 1.39 12.03
CA PRO A 66 -6.10 1.25 10.79
C PRO A 66 -6.25 2.59 10.08
N VAL A 67 -6.62 2.56 8.80
CA VAL A 67 -6.92 3.77 8.01
C VAL A 67 -8.00 4.63 8.68
N SER A 68 -9.00 3.98 9.29
CA SER A 68 -10.03 4.64 10.10
C SER A 68 -10.54 3.70 11.19
N ARG A 69 -10.69 4.21 12.40
CA ARG A 69 -11.31 3.49 13.52
C ARG A 69 -12.80 3.16 13.30
N THR A 70 -13.43 3.88 12.39
CA THR A 70 -14.88 3.80 12.14
C THR A 70 -15.19 3.60 10.66
N TRP A 71 -14.35 2.86 9.93
CA TRP A 71 -14.52 2.63 8.50
C TRP A 71 -15.86 1.95 8.18
N SER A 72 -16.20 0.91 8.91
CA SER A 72 -17.42 0.13 8.70
C SER A 72 -18.09 -0.22 10.02
N VAL A 73 -18.99 0.62 10.48
CA VAL A 73 -19.74 0.40 11.74
C VAL A 73 -20.44 -0.97 11.76
N PRO A 74 -21.10 -1.45 10.67
CA PRO A 74 -21.72 -2.77 10.67
C PRO A 74 -20.76 -3.95 10.82
N SER A 75 -19.46 -3.74 10.50
CA SER A 75 -18.43 -4.79 10.53
C SER A 75 -17.44 -4.63 11.68
N GLY A 76 -17.80 -3.92 12.74
CA GLY A 76 -16.96 -3.77 13.92
C GLY A 76 -16.12 -2.48 13.95
N GLY A 77 -16.27 -1.63 12.96
CA GLY A 77 -15.71 -0.27 12.94
C GLY A 77 -14.40 -0.15 12.17
N TRP A 78 -13.32 -0.80 12.58
CA TRP A 78 -12.02 -0.69 11.96
C TRP A 78 -11.78 -1.73 10.86
N VAL A 79 -10.90 -1.36 9.90
CA VAL A 79 -10.42 -2.26 8.84
C VAL A 79 -8.93 -2.04 8.65
N LEU A 80 -8.16 -3.12 8.61
CA LEU A 80 -6.78 -3.13 8.13
C LEU A 80 -6.82 -3.38 6.62
N PHE A 81 -6.47 -2.39 5.83
CA PHE A 81 -6.13 -2.57 4.42
C PHE A 81 -4.65 -2.89 4.32
N GLU A 82 -4.28 -3.79 3.42
CA GLU A 82 -2.95 -4.37 3.34
C GLU A 82 -1.87 -3.29 3.17
N TRP A 83 -1.79 -2.61 2.01
CA TRP A 83 -0.72 -1.66 1.74
C TRP A 83 -0.80 -0.40 2.60
N ASP A 84 -2.03 0.04 2.96
CA ASP A 84 -2.24 1.16 3.88
C ASP A 84 -1.63 0.89 5.25
N THR A 85 -1.79 -0.33 5.77
CA THR A 85 -1.25 -0.71 7.08
C THR A 85 0.27 -0.80 7.05
N TYR A 86 0.87 -1.32 5.96
CA TYR A 86 2.32 -1.27 5.79
C TYR A 86 2.85 0.16 5.69
N PHE A 87 2.20 1.04 4.92
CA PHE A 87 2.59 2.44 4.86
C PHE A 87 2.38 3.17 6.18
N ALA A 88 1.32 2.85 6.93
CA ALA A 88 1.15 3.35 8.30
C ALA A 88 2.32 2.90 9.20
N ALA A 89 2.74 1.63 9.13
CA ALA A 89 3.91 1.14 9.85
C ALA A 89 5.19 1.87 9.46
N TYR A 90 5.37 2.16 8.17
CA TYR A 90 6.53 2.93 7.69
C TYR A 90 6.53 4.36 8.21
N MET A 91 5.39 5.04 8.17
CA MET A 91 5.24 6.39 8.72
C MET A 91 5.43 6.42 10.25
N LEU A 92 4.88 5.45 10.97
CA LEU A 92 5.09 5.27 12.41
C LEU A 92 6.56 5.04 12.75
N SER A 93 7.32 4.40 11.88
CA SER A 93 8.75 4.16 12.09
C SER A 93 9.57 5.45 12.21
N LEU A 94 9.06 6.57 11.75
CA LEU A 94 9.72 7.87 11.93
C LEU A 94 9.78 8.26 13.41
N ASP A 95 8.79 7.89 14.20
CA ASP A 95 8.62 8.31 15.59
C ASP A 95 8.62 7.17 16.63
N CYS A 96 7.89 6.08 16.39
CA CYS A 96 7.66 5.03 17.36
C CYS A 96 7.93 3.63 16.79
N LYS A 97 9.04 3.05 17.23
CA LYS A 97 9.48 1.70 16.83
C LYS A 97 8.43 0.64 17.13
N GLU A 98 7.91 0.67 18.32
CA GLU A 98 6.98 -0.34 18.83
C GLU A 98 5.68 -0.37 18.01
N LEU A 99 5.13 0.79 17.65
CA LEU A 99 3.95 0.88 16.80
C LEU A 99 4.26 0.49 15.35
N ALA A 100 5.45 0.83 14.84
CA ALA A 100 5.87 0.39 13.51
C ALA A 100 5.92 -1.15 13.41
N TYR A 101 6.57 -1.79 14.38
CA TYR A 101 6.62 -3.26 14.44
C TYR A 101 5.24 -3.88 14.62
N ALA A 102 4.44 -3.35 15.55
CA ALA A 102 3.10 -3.88 15.83
C ALA A 102 2.23 -3.89 14.56
N ASN A 103 2.22 -2.80 13.79
CA ASN A 103 1.41 -2.71 12.57
C ASN A 103 1.93 -3.62 11.44
N ALA A 104 3.24 -3.64 11.19
CA ALA A 104 3.82 -4.52 10.18
C ALA A 104 3.60 -6.01 10.50
N ILE A 105 3.77 -6.41 11.76
CA ILE A 105 3.50 -7.78 12.22
C ILE A 105 2.00 -8.09 12.14
N ALA A 106 1.13 -7.16 12.58
CA ALA A 106 -0.30 -7.37 12.58
C ALA A 106 -0.84 -7.68 11.19
N ILE A 107 -0.51 -6.84 10.20
CA ILE A 107 -1.00 -7.06 8.82
C ILE A 107 -0.38 -8.29 8.17
N THR A 108 0.92 -8.55 8.39
CA THR A 108 1.58 -9.75 7.88
C THR A 108 0.97 -11.03 8.48
N SER A 109 0.50 -10.97 9.72
CA SER A 109 -0.13 -12.10 10.41
C SER A 109 -1.55 -12.40 9.92
N GLU A 110 -2.16 -11.50 9.16
CA GLU A 110 -3.44 -11.75 8.50
C GLU A 110 -3.33 -12.69 7.28
N ILE A 111 -2.13 -13.12 6.92
CA ILE A 111 -1.91 -14.02 5.78
C ILE A 111 -2.93 -15.17 5.75
N THR A 112 -3.49 -15.43 4.58
CA THR A 112 -4.51 -16.46 4.36
C THR A 112 -3.89 -17.87 4.24
N ASP A 113 -4.70 -18.90 4.34
CA ASP A 113 -4.25 -20.28 4.09
C ASP A 113 -3.78 -20.48 2.64
N LYS A 114 -4.30 -19.69 1.70
CA LYS A 114 -3.85 -19.67 0.30
C LYS A 114 -2.45 -19.03 0.12
N GLY A 115 -1.95 -18.26 1.10
CA GLY A 115 -0.59 -17.73 1.09
C GLY A 115 -0.46 -16.26 0.72
N PHE A 116 -1.51 -15.51 0.69
CA PHE A 116 -1.46 -14.06 0.45
C PHE A 116 -1.95 -13.24 1.65
N VAL A 117 -1.42 -12.04 1.82
CA VAL A 117 -1.94 -11.05 2.76
C VAL A 117 -3.22 -10.47 2.14
N PRO A 118 -4.36 -10.51 2.85
CA PRO A 118 -5.65 -10.13 2.26
C PRO A 118 -5.75 -8.63 2.01
N ASN A 119 -6.49 -8.25 0.95
CA ASN A 119 -6.80 -6.85 0.64
C ASN A 119 -7.29 -6.09 1.88
N ASN A 120 -8.17 -6.69 2.65
CA ASN A 120 -8.63 -6.15 3.94
C ASN A 120 -8.85 -7.24 4.97
N SER A 121 -8.68 -6.86 6.25
CA SER A 121 -9.03 -7.67 7.41
C SER A 121 -9.73 -6.81 8.45
N GLN A 122 -10.80 -7.35 9.05
CA GLN A 122 -11.62 -6.71 10.06
C GLN A 122 -12.11 -7.78 11.03
N PRO A 123 -12.75 -7.45 12.17
CA PRO A 123 -13.18 -8.45 13.14
C PRO A 123 -14.01 -9.58 12.53
N GLY A 124 -13.44 -10.79 12.54
CA GLY A 124 -14.10 -12.01 12.06
C GLY A 124 -14.18 -12.19 10.53
N ILE A 125 -13.67 -11.24 9.74
CA ILE A 125 -13.78 -11.29 8.28
C ILE A 125 -12.50 -10.75 7.62
N LYS A 126 -12.04 -11.40 6.56
CA LYS A 126 -10.98 -10.90 5.68
C LYS A 126 -11.23 -11.29 4.22
N SER A 127 -10.63 -10.59 3.28
CA SER A 127 -10.70 -10.92 1.86
C SER A 127 -9.97 -12.25 1.61
N LEU A 128 -10.71 -13.24 1.06
CA LEU A 128 -10.17 -14.57 0.74
C LEU A 128 -10.13 -14.81 -0.76
N ASP A 129 -10.46 -13.80 -1.54
CA ASP A 129 -10.50 -13.78 -3.00
C ASP A 129 -9.36 -12.98 -3.64
N ARG A 130 -8.72 -12.07 -2.89
CA ARG A 130 -7.71 -11.14 -3.41
C ARG A 130 -6.79 -10.58 -2.36
N SER A 131 -5.61 -10.13 -2.81
CA SER A 131 -4.61 -9.38 -2.04
C SER A 131 -4.71 -7.85 -2.31
N GLN A 132 -3.63 -7.13 -2.09
CA GLN A 132 -3.30 -5.79 -2.59
C GLN A 132 -1.82 -5.76 -3.02
N PRO A 133 -1.31 -4.65 -3.63
CA PRO A 133 0.05 -4.63 -4.18
C PRO A 133 1.14 -4.97 -3.16
N PRO A 134 2.14 -5.79 -3.53
CA PRO A 134 3.12 -6.33 -2.59
C PRO A 134 4.15 -5.27 -2.16
N VAL A 135 3.88 -4.57 -1.08
CA VAL A 135 4.77 -3.56 -0.49
C VAL A 135 5.39 -4.01 0.84
N GLY A 136 4.98 -5.16 1.37
CA GLY A 136 5.33 -5.61 2.72
C GLY A 136 6.82 -5.76 2.92
N ALA A 137 7.54 -6.45 2.03
CA ALA A 137 8.98 -6.64 2.17
C ALA A 137 9.76 -5.33 2.06
N PHE A 138 9.32 -4.40 1.20
CA PHE A 138 9.91 -3.08 1.09
C PHE A 138 9.82 -2.32 2.42
N VAL A 139 8.62 -2.24 2.99
CA VAL A 139 8.39 -1.53 4.25
C VAL A 139 9.16 -2.17 5.42
N VAL A 140 9.08 -3.49 5.55
CA VAL A 140 9.81 -4.24 6.59
C VAL A 140 11.31 -4.00 6.50
N LYS A 141 11.88 -4.02 5.30
CA LYS A 141 13.29 -3.70 5.08
C LYS A 141 13.64 -2.27 5.50
N GLU A 142 12.83 -1.27 5.14
CA GLU A 142 13.09 0.12 5.50
C GLU A 142 12.99 0.35 7.01
N ILE A 143 12.03 -0.26 7.69
CA ILE A 143 11.95 -0.26 9.17
C ILE A 143 13.20 -0.92 9.78
N TYR A 144 13.61 -2.08 9.26
CA TYR A 144 14.81 -2.76 9.71
C TYR A 144 16.08 -1.93 9.50
N LYS A 145 16.21 -1.24 8.37
CA LYS A 145 17.37 -0.35 8.14
C LYS A 145 17.55 0.69 9.23
N LYS A 146 16.45 1.17 9.80
CA LYS A 146 16.46 2.17 10.86
C LYS A 146 16.83 1.57 12.23
N TYR A 147 16.24 0.44 12.60
CA TYR A 147 16.32 -0.07 13.97
C TYR A 147 17.25 -1.27 14.15
N ARG A 148 17.58 -1.99 13.07
CA ARG A 148 18.53 -3.12 13.02
C ARG A 148 18.22 -4.28 13.96
N GLU A 149 16.97 -4.52 14.32
CA GLU A 149 16.53 -5.59 15.18
C GLU A 149 16.15 -6.82 14.36
N LYS A 150 17.02 -7.83 14.34
CA LYS A 150 16.88 -9.02 13.48
C LYS A 150 15.65 -9.86 13.79
N TRP A 151 15.22 -9.92 15.07
CA TRP A 151 14.02 -10.66 15.48
C TRP A 151 12.77 -10.22 14.70
N PHE A 152 12.67 -8.92 14.37
CA PHE A 152 11.56 -8.39 13.58
C PHE A 152 11.50 -9.01 12.18
N LEU A 153 12.67 -9.22 11.55
CA LEU A 153 12.74 -9.90 10.26
C LEU A 153 12.36 -11.38 10.40
N ASP A 154 12.86 -12.06 11.43
CA ASP A 154 12.56 -13.47 11.68
C ASP A 154 11.05 -13.70 11.87
N GLU A 155 10.35 -12.74 12.54
CA GLU A 155 8.90 -12.83 12.80
C GLU A 155 8.03 -12.82 11.53
N VAL A 156 8.42 -12.04 10.51
CA VAL A 156 7.57 -11.81 9.33
C VAL A 156 8.05 -12.53 8.06
N PHE A 157 9.30 -12.98 8.02
CA PHE A 157 9.98 -13.41 6.78
C PHE A 157 9.24 -14.53 6.05
N GLU A 158 8.90 -15.62 6.72
CA GLU A 158 8.28 -16.78 6.08
C GLU A 158 6.90 -16.46 5.49
N LYS A 159 6.15 -15.58 6.17
CA LYS A 159 4.85 -15.11 5.69
C LYS A 159 5.00 -14.24 4.44
N LEU A 160 5.97 -13.30 4.47
CA LEU A 160 6.27 -12.45 3.32
C LEU A 160 6.78 -13.27 2.12
N LEU A 161 7.64 -14.26 2.35
CA LEU A 161 8.13 -15.15 1.29
C LEU A 161 6.99 -15.95 0.66
N ARG A 162 6.09 -16.46 1.48
CA ARG A 162 4.92 -17.19 0.99
C ARG A 162 4.02 -16.29 0.14
N TRP A 163 3.82 -15.05 0.57
CA TRP A 163 3.04 -14.07 -0.17
C TRP A 163 3.72 -13.64 -1.48
N ASN A 164 5.03 -13.42 -1.48
CA ASN A 164 5.80 -13.14 -2.68
C ASN A 164 5.65 -14.26 -3.73
N ARG A 165 5.76 -15.52 -3.31
CA ARG A 165 5.58 -16.67 -4.20
C ARG A 165 4.15 -16.76 -4.73
N TRP A 166 3.16 -16.49 -3.89
CA TRP A 166 1.75 -16.51 -4.29
C TRP A 166 1.47 -15.57 -5.48
N TRP A 167 2.06 -14.38 -5.53
CA TRP A 167 1.90 -13.48 -6.66
C TRP A 167 2.34 -14.10 -7.98
N ALA A 168 3.54 -14.70 -8.02
CA ALA A 168 4.05 -15.37 -9.22
C ALA A 168 3.22 -16.60 -9.62
N ASP A 169 2.71 -17.33 -8.64
CA ASP A 169 2.00 -18.59 -8.88
C ASP A 169 0.54 -18.38 -9.27
N ASN A 170 -0.08 -17.22 -8.90
CA ASN A 170 -1.53 -16.99 -9.03
C ASN A 170 -1.91 -15.76 -9.84
N ARG A 171 -0.98 -14.88 -10.18
CA ARG A 171 -1.25 -13.61 -10.86
C ARG A 171 -0.38 -13.37 -12.10
N GLU A 172 0.31 -14.40 -12.59
CA GLU A 172 1.10 -14.33 -13.83
C GLU A 172 0.28 -14.80 -15.04
N ILE A 173 0.30 -13.99 -16.10
CA ILE A 173 -0.20 -14.32 -17.45
C ILE A 173 0.92 -14.00 -18.44
N ASP A 174 1.41 -15.00 -19.17
CA ASP A 174 2.44 -14.84 -20.22
C ASP A 174 3.71 -14.10 -19.75
N GLY A 175 4.08 -14.27 -18.47
CA GLY A 175 5.24 -13.62 -17.84
C GLY A 175 4.97 -12.23 -17.27
N TYR A 176 3.78 -11.69 -17.40
CA TYR A 176 3.34 -10.43 -16.78
C TYR A 176 2.46 -10.70 -15.56
N LEU A 177 2.56 -9.83 -14.57
CA LEU A 177 1.63 -9.86 -13.46
C LEU A 177 0.40 -8.99 -13.75
N SER A 178 -0.75 -9.51 -13.34
CA SER A 178 -2.04 -8.87 -13.50
C SER A 178 -2.89 -9.02 -12.24
N TYR A 179 -3.71 -8.03 -11.94
CA TYR A 179 -4.63 -8.09 -10.81
C TYR A 179 -5.81 -9.02 -11.07
N GLY A 180 -6.32 -9.63 -10.00
CA GLY A 180 -7.41 -10.57 -10.09
C GLY A 180 -8.33 -10.58 -8.87
N SER A 181 -9.34 -11.44 -8.92
CA SER A 181 -10.20 -11.75 -7.79
C SER A 181 -10.73 -13.17 -7.98
N ASP A 182 -10.29 -14.08 -7.13
CA ASP A 182 -10.65 -15.48 -7.22
C ASP A 182 -12.10 -15.72 -6.75
N PRO A 183 -12.81 -16.72 -7.27
CA PRO A 183 -14.09 -17.10 -6.72
C PRO A 183 -13.94 -17.54 -5.26
N TYR A 184 -14.83 -17.06 -4.43
CA TYR A 184 -14.91 -17.47 -3.03
C TYR A 184 -16.35 -17.38 -2.53
N ASP A 185 -16.79 -18.41 -1.83
CA ASP A 185 -18.11 -18.45 -1.20
C ASP A 185 -17.95 -18.14 0.29
N TYR A 186 -18.43 -16.98 0.71
CA TYR A 186 -18.42 -16.56 2.12
C TYR A 186 -19.63 -17.05 2.90
N GLY A 187 -20.53 -17.83 2.27
CA GLY A 187 -21.79 -18.27 2.91
C GLY A 187 -22.75 -17.12 3.22
N ASP A 188 -23.73 -17.38 4.07
CA ASP A 188 -24.81 -16.41 4.40
C ASP A 188 -24.37 -15.19 5.21
N THR A 189 -23.14 -15.15 5.67
CA THR A 189 -22.68 -14.15 6.65
C THR A 189 -22.40 -12.77 6.04
N TYR A 190 -22.44 -12.60 4.69
CA TYR A 190 -21.85 -11.39 4.10
C TYR A 190 -22.48 -10.88 2.80
N HIS A 191 -23.76 -10.54 2.83
CA HIS A 191 -24.53 -10.21 1.64
C HIS A 191 -24.26 -8.84 0.94
N ARG A 192 -23.49 -7.92 1.50
CA ARG A 192 -23.37 -6.56 0.92
C ARG A 192 -21.97 -6.13 0.41
N SER A 193 -20.88 -6.73 0.87
CA SER A 193 -19.52 -6.29 0.53
C SER A 193 -18.86 -7.05 -0.63
N PHE A 194 -19.51 -8.06 -1.19
CA PHE A 194 -18.87 -9.01 -2.12
C PHE A 194 -19.32 -8.95 -3.57
N SER A 195 -19.91 -7.85 -3.99
CA SER A 195 -20.26 -7.65 -5.42
C SER A 195 -19.05 -7.66 -6.37
N GLY A 196 -17.83 -7.71 -5.80
CA GLY A 196 -16.56 -7.74 -6.53
C GLY A 196 -15.88 -9.11 -6.62
N ILE A 197 -16.38 -10.14 -5.91
CA ILE A 197 -15.74 -11.46 -5.89
C ILE A 197 -15.82 -12.10 -7.28
N GLY A 198 -14.66 -12.56 -7.77
CA GLY A 198 -14.58 -13.27 -9.04
C GLY A 198 -14.97 -12.43 -10.26
N ASN A 199 -14.73 -11.12 -10.21
CA ASN A 199 -15.03 -10.23 -11.34
C ASN A 199 -14.08 -9.02 -11.40
N LEU A 200 -14.20 -8.19 -12.45
CA LEU A 200 -13.38 -7.00 -12.69
C LEU A 200 -13.35 -6.04 -11.50
N LYS A 201 -14.47 -5.85 -10.81
CA LYS A 201 -14.52 -4.94 -9.66
C LYS A 201 -13.63 -5.42 -8.51
N GLY A 202 -13.60 -6.72 -8.24
CA GLY A 202 -12.70 -7.30 -7.26
C GLY A 202 -11.23 -7.20 -7.67
N ALA A 203 -10.93 -7.39 -8.95
CA ALA A 203 -9.59 -7.19 -9.48
C ALA A 203 -9.14 -5.72 -9.38
N LYS A 204 -10.03 -4.75 -9.60
CA LYS A 204 -9.78 -3.33 -9.31
C LYS A 204 -9.48 -3.10 -7.83
N TRP A 205 -10.19 -3.77 -6.94
CA TRP A 205 -9.90 -3.69 -5.49
C TRP A 205 -8.56 -4.32 -5.11
N GLU A 206 -8.11 -5.38 -5.81
CA GLU A 206 -6.77 -5.93 -5.60
C GLU A 206 -5.67 -4.93 -5.98
N SER A 207 -5.92 -4.05 -6.95
CA SER A 207 -4.95 -3.00 -7.32
C SER A 207 -4.83 -1.89 -6.26
N GLY A 208 -5.80 -1.78 -5.33
CA GLY A 208 -5.91 -0.63 -4.42
C GLY A 208 -6.32 0.67 -5.10
N LEU A 209 -6.61 0.64 -6.39
CA LEU A 209 -7.01 1.79 -7.22
C LEU A 209 -8.44 1.61 -7.73
N ASP A 210 -9.36 1.35 -6.80
CA ASP A 210 -10.73 0.89 -7.00
C ASP A 210 -11.49 1.64 -8.10
N ASN A 211 -11.28 2.95 -8.16
CA ASN A 211 -12.01 3.87 -9.03
C ASN A 211 -11.14 4.47 -10.14
N SER A 212 -9.91 3.95 -10.33
CA SER A 212 -9.02 4.46 -11.37
C SER A 212 -9.62 4.21 -12.76
N PRO A 213 -9.70 5.24 -13.60
CA PRO A 213 -10.11 5.09 -15.01
C PRO A 213 -9.17 4.17 -15.80
N MET A 214 -7.97 3.94 -15.32
CA MET A 214 -6.96 3.08 -15.94
C MET A 214 -7.49 1.68 -16.27
N TYR A 215 -8.46 1.19 -15.50
CA TYR A 215 -9.04 -0.15 -15.65
C TYR A 215 -10.43 -0.18 -16.30
N ASP A 216 -10.97 0.95 -16.78
CA ASP A 216 -12.35 1.00 -17.28
C ASP A 216 -12.55 0.19 -18.57
N ASP A 217 -11.53 0.14 -19.41
CA ASP A 217 -11.55 -0.55 -20.71
C ASP A 217 -10.92 -1.95 -20.66
N VAL A 218 -10.53 -2.44 -19.47
CA VAL A 218 -9.80 -3.71 -19.30
C VAL A 218 -10.76 -4.89 -19.30
N VAL A 219 -10.44 -5.92 -20.08
CA VAL A 219 -11.15 -7.19 -20.10
C VAL A 219 -10.77 -8.03 -18.88
N TYR A 220 -11.77 -8.57 -18.19
CA TYR A 220 -11.58 -9.54 -17.12
C TYR A 220 -11.85 -10.95 -17.65
N ASP A 221 -10.85 -11.81 -17.54
CA ASP A 221 -11.00 -13.22 -17.90
C ASP A 221 -11.58 -14.03 -16.72
N ARG A 222 -12.73 -14.64 -16.95
CA ARG A 222 -13.42 -15.47 -15.95
C ARG A 222 -12.80 -16.86 -15.78
N MET A 223 -11.89 -17.27 -16.64
CA MET A 223 -11.21 -18.56 -16.52
C MET A 223 -9.98 -18.45 -15.62
N THR A 224 -9.18 -17.39 -15.78
CA THR A 224 -8.02 -17.12 -14.95
C THR A 224 -8.35 -16.27 -13.72
N HIS A 225 -9.52 -15.65 -13.69
CA HIS A 225 -9.98 -14.70 -12.66
C HIS A 225 -9.09 -13.45 -12.54
N GLN A 226 -8.52 -12.98 -13.66
CA GLN A 226 -7.59 -11.87 -13.73
C GLN A 226 -8.02 -10.85 -14.80
N MET A 227 -7.50 -9.62 -14.66
CA MET A 227 -7.52 -8.65 -15.76
C MET A 227 -6.57 -9.12 -16.86
N LEU A 228 -6.94 -8.99 -18.11
CA LEU A 228 -6.04 -9.24 -19.25
C LEU A 228 -5.17 -7.98 -19.51
N LEU A 229 -4.35 -7.60 -18.54
CA LEU A 229 -3.53 -6.39 -18.58
C LEU A 229 -2.16 -6.66 -17.96
N ALA A 230 -1.10 -6.46 -18.73
CA ALA A 230 0.26 -6.34 -18.16
C ALA A 230 0.34 -5.00 -17.42
N ASP A 231 0.39 -5.03 -16.09
CA ASP A 231 0.34 -3.83 -15.25
C ASP A 231 1.74 -3.38 -14.84
N VAL A 232 2.16 -2.21 -15.32
CA VAL A 232 3.48 -1.61 -15.02
C VAL A 232 3.65 -1.35 -13.52
N GLY A 233 2.59 -0.89 -12.86
CA GLY A 233 2.62 -0.58 -11.43
C GLY A 233 2.84 -1.84 -10.59
N LEU A 234 2.04 -2.89 -10.83
CA LEU A 234 2.17 -4.17 -10.13
C LEU A 234 3.53 -4.83 -10.38
N MET A 235 3.96 -4.89 -11.66
CA MET A 235 5.26 -5.44 -12.04
C MET A 235 6.39 -4.73 -11.29
N SER A 236 6.33 -3.42 -11.21
CA SER A 236 7.32 -2.58 -10.53
C SER A 236 7.36 -2.86 -9.02
N LEU A 237 6.21 -2.87 -8.36
CA LEU A 237 6.12 -3.15 -6.92
C LEU A 237 6.58 -4.57 -6.59
N TYR A 238 6.25 -5.53 -7.44
CA TYR A 238 6.70 -6.91 -7.25
C TYR A 238 8.23 -7.07 -7.41
N ILE A 239 8.85 -6.37 -8.36
CA ILE A 239 10.32 -6.33 -8.49
C ILE A 239 10.96 -5.74 -7.23
N ILE A 240 10.37 -4.68 -6.67
CA ILE A 240 10.82 -4.05 -5.42
C ILE A 240 10.67 -5.03 -4.25
N ASP A 241 9.54 -5.75 -4.18
CA ASP A 241 9.28 -6.74 -3.14
C ASP A 241 10.30 -7.88 -3.21
N CYS A 242 10.55 -8.47 -4.38
CA CYS A 242 11.58 -9.49 -4.58
C CYS A 242 12.97 -9.03 -4.14
N ARG A 243 13.40 -7.83 -4.56
CA ARG A 243 14.70 -7.27 -4.17
C ARG A 243 14.78 -6.99 -2.68
N SER A 244 13.72 -6.45 -2.10
CA SER A 244 13.67 -6.17 -0.66
C SER A 244 13.72 -7.45 0.17
N LEU A 245 12.97 -8.45 -0.24
CA LEU A 245 12.95 -9.74 0.44
C LEU A 245 14.26 -10.50 0.28
N SER A 246 14.97 -10.35 -0.87
CA SER A 246 16.32 -10.93 -1.04
C SER A 246 17.32 -10.29 -0.10
N GLU A 247 17.29 -8.96 0.10
CA GLU A 247 18.13 -8.29 1.10
C GLU A 247 17.83 -8.78 2.53
N ILE A 248 16.56 -8.99 2.86
CA ILE A 248 16.17 -9.57 4.16
C ILE A 248 16.67 -11.01 4.28
N ALA A 249 16.53 -11.84 3.23
CA ALA A 249 17.04 -13.21 3.21
C ALA A 249 18.56 -13.26 3.46
N ALA A 250 19.34 -12.36 2.84
CA ALA A 250 20.77 -12.22 3.07
C ALA A 250 21.10 -11.92 4.54
N VAL A 251 20.38 -10.98 5.18
CA VAL A 251 20.54 -10.66 6.61
C VAL A 251 20.25 -11.87 7.50
N LEU A 252 19.26 -12.68 7.11
CA LEU A 252 18.85 -13.88 7.83
C LEU A 252 19.74 -15.11 7.52
N GLY A 253 20.67 -15.01 6.55
CA GLY A 253 21.53 -16.09 6.12
C GLY A 253 20.84 -17.17 5.28
N LYS A 254 19.73 -16.83 4.63
CA LYS A 254 18.92 -17.74 3.80
C LYS A 254 19.35 -17.69 2.34
N THR A 255 20.57 -18.14 2.05
CA THR A 255 21.28 -17.95 0.76
C THR A 255 20.51 -18.51 -0.45
N GLU A 256 19.85 -19.66 -0.34
CA GLU A 256 19.12 -20.23 -1.48
C GLU A 256 17.86 -19.42 -1.80
N VAL A 257 17.16 -18.91 -0.78
CA VAL A 257 16.01 -18.03 -0.96
C VAL A 257 16.43 -16.67 -1.53
N GLU A 258 17.57 -16.15 -1.07
CA GLU A 258 18.16 -14.92 -1.65
C GLU A 258 18.36 -15.07 -3.17
N LYS A 259 19.01 -16.16 -3.61
CA LYS A 259 19.23 -16.45 -5.04
C LYS A 259 17.92 -16.57 -5.82
N GLU A 260 16.94 -17.29 -5.28
CA GLU A 260 15.60 -17.43 -5.88
C GLU A 260 14.98 -16.05 -6.14
N LEU A 261 15.00 -15.18 -5.13
CA LEU A 261 14.40 -13.84 -5.21
C LEU A 261 15.13 -12.91 -6.16
N VAL A 262 16.46 -12.96 -6.20
CA VAL A 262 17.28 -12.21 -7.17
C VAL A 262 16.95 -12.65 -8.60
N GLN A 263 16.85 -13.95 -8.87
CA GLN A 263 16.48 -14.48 -10.19
C GLN A 263 15.05 -14.08 -10.58
N ARG A 264 14.12 -14.11 -9.62
CA ARG A 264 12.74 -13.69 -9.83
C ARG A 264 12.66 -12.19 -10.17
N ALA A 265 13.35 -11.34 -9.41
CA ALA A 265 13.43 -9.92 -9.71
C ALA A 265 14.02 -9.65 -11.11
N ALA A 266 15.05 -10.38 -11.51
CA ALA A 266 15.64 -10.27 -12.84
C ALA A 266 14.67 -10.69 -13.95
N LYS A 267 13.96 -11.83 -13.79
CA LYS A 267 12.91 -12.29 -14.72
C LYS A 267 11.89 -11.16 -14.98
N TYR A 268 11.29 -10.63 -13.91
CA TYR A 268 10.24 -9.62 -14.06
C TYR A 268 10.78 -8.26 -14.51
N SER A 269 12.05 -7.92 -14.21
CA SER A 269 12.67 -6.72 -14.78
C SER A 269 12.80 -6.81 -16.30
N VAL A 270 13.19 -7.96 -16.85
CA VAL A 270 13.23 -8.18 -18.30
C VAL A 270 11.83 -8.09 -18.93
N MET A 271 10.82 -8.62 -18.25
CA MET A 271 9.43 -8.52 -18.73
C MET A 271 8.92 -7.08 -18.68
N LEU A 272 9.23 -6.32 -17.63
CA LEU A 272 8.87 -4.92 -17.51
C LEU A 272 9.51 -4.07 -18.62
N GLU A 273 10.75 -4.34 -19.01
CA GLU A 273 11.41 -3.65 -20.13
C GLU A 273 10.63 -3.77 -21.46
N THR A 274 9.91 -4.86 -21.67
CA THR A 274 9.07 -5.03 -22.88
C THR A 274 7.85 -4.11 -22.89
N LEU A 275 7.55 -3.45 -21.79
CA LEU A 275 6.47 -2.47 -21.66
C LEU A 275 6.94 -1.03 -21.91
N TRP A 276 8.22 -0.84 -22.25
CA TRP A 276 8.72 0.47 -22.66
C TRP A 276 8.21 0.82 -24.05
N ASP A 277 7.50 1.93 -24.17
CA ASP A 277 7.13 2.52 -25.43
C ASP A 277 8.13 3.62 -25.83
N ALA A 278 8.93 3.37 -26.84
CA ALA A 278 9.96 4.30 -27.29
C ALA A 278 9.38 5.54 -27.98
N GLU A 279 8.16 5.48 -28.50
CA GLU A 279 7.49 6.61 -29.11
C GLU A 279 7.06 7.62 -28.06
N SER A 280 6.28 7.20 -27.07
CA SER A 280 5.84 8.06 -25.97
C SER A 280 6.96 8.38 -24.97
N GLY A 281 7.96 7.51 -24.79
CA GLY A 281 9.00 7.68 -23.75
C GLY A 281 8.52 7.34 -22.34
N LEU A 282 7.63 6.37 -22.23
CA LEU A 282 7.05 5.93 -20.98
C LEU A 282 6.87 4.40 -20.97
N TYR A 283 6.88 3.79 -19.80
CA TYR A 283 6.37 2.43 -19.62
C TYR A 283 4.85 2.48 -19.63
N LEU A 284 4.22 1.67 -20.48
CA LEU A 284 2.76 1.64 -20.63
C LEU A 284 2.19 0.27 -20.28
N ASN A 285 1.04 0.26 -19.65
CA ASN A 285 0.27 -0.98 -19.49
C ASN A 285 -0.05 -1.54 -20.88
N ARG A 286 -0.08 -2.86 -21.00
CA ARG A 286 -0.38 -3.53 -22.27
C ARG A 286 -1.60 -4.44 -22.11
N ASP A 287 -2.57 -4.28 -23.00
CA ASP A 287 -3.67 -5.23 -23.15
C ASP A 287 -3.13 -6.57 -23.63
N LEU A 288 -3.36 -7.64 -22.87
CA LEU A 288 -2.84 -8.97 -23.17
C LEU A 288 -3.66 -9.72 -24.23
N LEU A 289 -4.86 -9.24 -24.55
CA LEU A 289 -5.68 -9.82 -25.59
C LEU A 289 -5.32 -9.28 -26.97
N THR A 290 -5.08 -7.96 -27.08
CA THR A 290 -4.77 -7.28 -28.34
C THR A 290 -3.28 -7.09 -28.56
N GLY A 291 -2.49 -7.05 -27.50
CA GLY A 291 -1.06 -6.70 -27.51
C GLY A 291 -0.80 -5.19 -27.59
N GLU A 292 -1.83 -4.35 -27.62
CA GLU A 292 -1.72 -2.91 -27.74
C GLU A 292 -1.41 -2.23 -26.39
N PHE A 293 -0.70 -1.13 -26.43
CA PHE A 293 -0.49 -0.31 -25.23
C PHE A 293 -1.75 0.45 -24.83
N SER A 294 -1.99 0.56 -23.54
CA SER A 294 -3.06 1.38 -22.99
C SER A 294 -2.76 2.87 -23.19
N HIS A 295 -3.76 3.61 -23.64
CA HIS A 295 -3.70 5.07 -23.75
C HIS A 295 -3.91 5.80 -22.41
N ARG A 296 -4.30 5.07 -21.35
CA ARG A 296 -4.58 5.61 -20.02
C ARG A 296 -3.29 5.80 -19.23
N LEU A 297 -2.87 7.04 -19.01
CA LEU A 297 -1.70 7.34 -18.20
C LEU A 297 -2.09 7.57 -16.73
N SER A 298 -1.48 6.80 -15.84
CA SER A 298 -1.68 6.91 -14.38
C SER A 298 -0.34 7.08 -13.66
N PRO A 299 -0.33 7.56 -12.41
CA PRO A 299 0.89 7.69 -11.60
C PRO A 299 1.67 6.40 -11.42
N THR A 300 1.01 5.24 -11.49
CA THR A 300 1.65 3.93 -11.28
C THR A 300 2.69 3.58 -12.33
N LEU A 301 2.64 4.23 -13.51
CA LEU A 301 3.64 4.05 -14.57
C LEU A 301 5.04 4.52 -14.12
N PHE A 302 5.11 5.50 -13.20
CA PHE A 302 6.36 5.98 -12.61
C PHE A 302 6.94 5.03 -11.54
N TYR A 303 6.22 3.99 -11.12
CA TYR A 303 6.75 3.00 -10.17
C TYR A 303 7.93 2.21 -10.73
N SER A 304 8.07 2.14 -12.07
CA SER A 304 9.25 1.60 -12.75
C SER A 304 10.55 2.30 -12.32
N LEU A 305 10.51 3.61 -12.00
CA LEU A 305 11.64 4.37 -11.45
C LEU A 305 12.02 3.87 -10.05
N LEU A 306 11.04 3.57 -9.18
CA LEU A 306 11.28 2.98 -7.86
C LEU A 306 11.86 1.57 -7.98
N ALA A 307 11.41 0.81 -8.98
CA ALA A 307 11.96 -0.50 -9.30
C ALA A 307 13.38 -0.42 -9.89
N LYS A 308 13.88 0.77 -10.24
CA LYS A 308 15.20 0.97 -10.86
C LYS A 308 15.40 0.09 -12.11
N VAL A 309 14.36 0.01 -12.93
CA VAL A 309 14.41 -0.70 -14.22
C VAL A 309 14.80 0.26 -15.33
N PRO A 310 14.22 1.48 -15.46
CA PRO A 310 14.61 2.44 -16.49
C PRO A 310 16.08 2.81 -16.43
N ASP A 311 16.73 2.91 -17.59
CA ASP A 311 18.02 3.56 -17.67
C ASP A 311 17.91 5.09 -17.48
N LEU A 312 19.05 5.79 -17.43
CA LEU A 312 19.07 7.25 -17.20
C LEU A 312 18.35 8.04 -18.30
N LYS A 313 18.40 7.58 -19.56
CA LYS A 313 17.73 8.27 -20.67
C LYS A 313 16.22 8.06 -20.63
N GLN A 314 15.81 6.84 -20.33
CA GLN A 314 14.40 6.51 -20.12
C GLN A 314 13.83 7.30 -18.93
N ALA A 315 14.51 7.30 -17.79
CA ALA A 315 14.11 8.06 -16.61
C ALA A 315 14.02 9.58 -16.90
N GLU A 316 14.99 10.12 -17.66
CA GLU A 316 14.98 11.53 -18.06
C GLU A 316 13.77 11.86 -18.95
N ARG A 317 13.42 11.00 -19.91
CA ARG A 317 12.23 11.17 -20.75
C ARG A 317 10.94 11.10 -19.91
N MET A 318 10.80 10.10 -19.08
CA MET A 318 9.65 9.96 -18.17
C MET A 318 9.42 11.22 -17.35
N MET A 319 10.49 11.77 -16.77
CA MET A 319 10.38 12.99 -15.95
C MET A 319 10.08 14.24 -16.79
N LYS A 320 10.81 14.47 -17.90
CA LYS A 320 10.68 15.69 -18.68
C LYS A 320 9.43 15.74 -19.54
N GLU A 321 9.10 14.61 -20.20
CA GLU A 321 8.03 14.55 -21.18
C GLU A 321 6.66 14.32 -20.51
N HIS A 322 6.63 13.68 -19.32
CA HIS A 322 5.40 13.27 -18.64
C HIS A 322 5.22 13.88 -17.26
N PHE A 323 6.15 13.63 -16.30
CA PHE A 323 5.96 14.10 -14.93
C PHE A 323 5.82 15.63 -14.86
N TYR A 324 6.71 16.38 -15.51
CA TYR A 324 6.68 17.84 -15.56
C TYR A 324 5.73 18.39 -16.64
N ASN A 325 4.95 17.55 -17.28
CA ASN A 325 3.99 17.97 -18.30
C ASN A 325 2.70 18.48 -17.64
N PRO A 326 2.33 19.78 -17.82
CA PRO A 326 1.13 20.32 -17.21
C PRO A 326 -0.18 19.79 -17.81
N GLN A 327 -0.14 19.17 -18.99
CA GLN A 327 -1.28 18.48 -19.58
C GLN A 327 -1.47 17.06 -19.03
N GLU A 328 -0.50 16.56 -18.25
CA GLU A 328 -0.52 15.22 -17.70
C GLU A 328 -0.50 15.27 -16.16
N PHE A 329 0.70 15.37 -15.56
CA PHE A 329 0.86 15.13 -14.12
C PHE A 329 1.32 16.35 -13.34
N TRP A 330 1.83 17.41 -13.98
CA TRP A 330 2.35 18.60 -13.30
C TRP A 330 1.27 19.66 -13.08
N GLY A 331 1.35 20.39 -11.95
CA GLY A 331 0.45 21.49 -11.64
C GLY A 331 0.51 21.88 -10.17
N GLU A 332 -0.40 22.73 -9.71
CA GLU A 332 -0.51 23.09 -8.30
C GLU A 332 -0.68 21.85 -7.41
N PHE A 333 -1.53 20.92 -7.83
CA PHE A 333 -1.64 19.58 -7.26
C PHE A 333 -1.06 18.60 -8.26
N ILE A 334 0.09 18.03 -7.93
CA ILE A 334 0.82 17.09 -8.79
C ILE A 334 0.23 15.69 -8.73
N MET A 335 0.49 14.89 -9.77
CA MET A 335 0.15 13.47 -9.84
C MET A 335 -1.35 13.18 -9.64
N PRO A 336 -2.24 13.71 -10.51
CA PRO A 336 -3.63 13.26 -10.52
C PRO A 336 -3.73 11.77 -10.87
N SER A 337 -4.83 11.13 -10.50
CA SER A 337 -5.05 9.69 -10.69
C SER A 337 -5.04 9.21 -12.15
N VAL A 338 -5.21 10.13 -13.08
CA VAL A 338 -5.09 9.94 -14.54
C VAL A 338 -4.61 11.25 -15.16
N ALA A 339 -3.92 11.19 -16.30
CA ALA A 339 -3.42 12.38 -17.00
C ALA A 339 -4.53 13.40 -17.27
N ARG A 340 -4.24 14.70 -17.12
CA ARG A 340 -5.25 15.77 -17.23
C ARG A 340 -5.92 15.85 -18.59
N TYR A 341 -5.26 15.43 -19.68
CA TYR A 341 -5.87 15.39 -21.00
C TYR A 341 -6.85 14.20 -21.18
N ASP A 342 -6.80 13.19 -20.30
CA ASP A 342 -7.69 12.04 -20.41
C ASP A 342 -9.15 12.47 -20.27
N PRO A 343 -10.07 11.99 -21.12
CA PRO A 343 -11.49 12.33 -21.01
C PRO A 343 -12.13 11.95 -19.68
N ALA A 344 -11.53 11.01 -18.95
CA ALA A 344 -11.98 10.62 -17.62
C ALA A 344 -11.49 11.58 -16.51
N PHE A 345 -10.49 12.45 -16.80
CA PHE A 345 -10.10 13.50 -15.88
C PHE A 345 -11.18 14.57 -15.85
N LYS A 346 -11.72 14.82 -14.66
CA LYS A 346 -12.70 15.89 -14.46
C LYS A 346 -12.29 16.73 -13.27
N ASP A 347 -12.09 18.01 -13.50
CA ASP A 347 -11.92 18.98 -12.44
C ASP A 347 -13.14 18.91 -11.51
N ASN A 348 -12.92 18.83 -10.23
CA ASN A 348 -13.96 18.76 -9.21
C ASN A 348 -14.85 17.51 -9.19
N MET A 349 -14.35 16.36 -9.65
CA MET A 349 -15.12 15.13 -9.44
C MET A 349 -15.07 14.69 -7.98
N PRO A 350 -16.20 14.76 -7.23
CA PRO A 350 -16.43 13.77 -6.21
C PRO A 350 -16.52 12.42 -6.93
N SER A 351 -15.80 11.40 -6.43
CA SER A 351 -15.96 10.05 -6.97
C SER A 351 -17.46 9.73 -7.06
N PRO A 352 -17.97 9.28 -8.22
CA PRO A 352 -19.40 8.97 -8.36
C PRO A 352 -19.89 7.89 -7.38
N GLN A 353 -18.97 7.27 -6.67
CA GLN A 353 -19.25 6.18 -5.71
C GLN A 353 -19.12 6.61 -4.25
N LEU A 354 -18.64 7.82 -3.96
CA LEU A 354 -18.74 8.40 -2.62
C LEU A 354 -20.08 9.14 -2.53
N PRO A 355 -20.96 8.76 -1.60
CA PRO A 355 -22.17 9.55 -1.37
C PRO A 355 -21.74 10.98 -1.06
N LEU A 356 -22.34 11.94 -1.73
CA LEU A 356 -22.16 13.35 -1.44
C LEU A 356 -22.33 13.57 0.06
N LYS A 357 -21.54 14.47 0.65
CA LYS A 357 -21.56 14.79 2.10
C LYS A 357 -22.93 15.05 2.69
N GLU A 358 -23.95 15.32 1.86
CA GLU A 358 -25.32 15.61 2.27
C GLU A 358 -26.07 14.38 2.84
N ASP A 359 -25.64 13.17 2.50
CA ASP A 359 -26.30 11.93 2.99
C ASP A 359 -25.68 11.37 4.28
N ARG A 360 -24.76 12.10 4.92
CA ARG A 360 -24.13 11.73 6.20
C ARG A 360 -24.64 12.58 7.37
N ARG A 361 -25.94 12.83 7.42
CA ARG A 361 -26.58 13.41 8.62
C ARG A 361 -27.26 12.33 9.44
#